data_86813286d0eb1f4aa525cdc1e9201e8d
#
_entry.id   86813286d0eb1f4aa525cdc1e9201e8d
#
_cell.length_a   1.000
_cell.length_b   1.000
_cell.length_c   1.000
_cell.angle_alpha   90.00
_cell.angle_beta   90.00
_cell.angle_gamma   90.00
#
_symmetry.space_group_name_H-M   'P 1'
#
loop_
_entity.id
_entity.type
_entity.pdbx_description
1 polymer ?
#
loop_
_entity_poly.entity_id
_entity_poly.type
_entity_poly.pdbx_seq_one_letter_code
_entity_poly.pdbx_strand_id
1 'polypeptide(L)'
;MKKIALASDHAGYEYKQLVRSYLENQSFEILDFGTDSDDSVDYPIYIKPAAQAVADEKADLGIILGGSGNGEAMVANKFPGIRCAVAWNLRSAELAKKHNNANMLSLGQRLIDKDQLLPIVQMWLDSVFEEGRHSKRIDMID
;
A
#
# COMPACT_ATOMS: atom_id res chain seq x y z
N MET A 1 0.78 11.81 14.72
CA MET A 1 0.62 10.38 14.41
C MET A 1 0.22 10.24 12.95
N LYS A 2 0.97 9.46 12.20
CA LYS A 2 0.60 9.20 10.80
C LYS A 2 -0.56 8.24 10.70
N LYS A 3 -1.42 8.49 9.72
CA LYS A 3 -2.59 7.66 9.42
C LYS A 3 -2.32 6.84 8.17
N ILE A 4 -2.57 5.54 8.25
CA ILE A 4 -2.39 4.63 7.13
C ILE A 4 -3.73 3.99 6.78
N ALA A 5 -4.14 4.13 5.52
CA ALA A 5 -5.31 3.45 4.99
C ALA A 5 -4.94 2.01 4.64
N LEU A 6 -5.75 1.05 5.05
CA LEU A 6 -5.59 -0.35 4.70
C LEU A 6 -6.83 -0.85 4.00
N ALA A 7 -6.64 -1.71 3.01
CA ALA A 7 -7.72 -2.42 2.35
C ALA A 7 -7.19 -3.68 1.68
N SER A 8 -8.07 -4.66 1.53
CA SER A 8 -7.76 -5.88 0.80
C SER A 8 -9.05 -6.50 0.27
N ASP A 9 -8.91 -7.44 -0.66
CA ASP A 9 -9.95 -8.40 -0.94
C ASP A 9 -9.75 -9.63 -0.04
N HIS A 10 -10.52 -10.70 -0.31
CA HIS A 10 -10.42 -11.95 0.44
C HIS A 10 -9.04 -12.60 0.32
N ALA A 11 -8.38 -12.48 -0.83
CA ALA A 11 -7.08 -13.10 -1.05
C ALA A 11 -5.95 -12.42 -0.26
N GLY A 12 -6.10 -11.14 0.08
CA GLY A 12 -5.13 -10.39 0.87
C GLY A 12 -5.52 -10.20 2.34
N TYR A 13 -6.64 -10.75 2.75
CA TYR A 13 -7.21 -10.50 4.08
C TYR A 13 -6.27 -10.91 5.22
N GLU A 14 -5.68 -12.11 5.15
CA GLU A 14 -4.80 -12.60 6.22
C GLU A 14 -3.61 -11.65 6.41
N TYR A 15 -2.95 -11.29 5.31
CA TYR A 15 -1.79 -10.40 5.38
C TYR A 15 -2.19 -8.99 5.80
N LYS A 16 -3.37 -8.52 5.43
CA LYS A 16 -3.87 -7.23 5.91
C LYS A 16 -3.95 -7.21 7.43
N GLN A 17 -4.46 -8.28 8.04
CA GLN A 17 -4.56 -8.37 9.49
C GLN A 17 -3.18 -8.36 10.17
N LEU A 18 -2.20 -9.05 9.59
CA LEU A 18 -0.83 -9.05 10.09
C LEU A 18 -0.20 -7.65 10.01
N VAL A 19 -0.38 -6.98 8.88
CA VAL A 19 0.13 -5.62 8.67
C VAL A 19 -0.55 -4.65 9.64
N ARG A 20 -1.86 -4.76 9.81
CA ARG A 20 -2.62 -3.90 10.72
C ARG A 20 -2.06 -3.98 12.14
N SER A 21 -1.92 -5.18 12.69
CA SER A 21 -1.40 -5.37 14.04
C SER A 21 0.02 -4.82 14.20
N TYR A 22 0.85 -5.06 13.19
CA TYR A 22 2.23 -4.58 13.17
C TYR A 22 2.29 -3.05 13.22
N LEU A 23 1.47 -2.38 12.43
CA LEU A 23 1.45 -0.92 12.36
C LEU A 23 0.85 -0.30 13.62
N GLU A 24 -0.22 -0.90 14.15
CA GLU A 24 -0.82 -0.44 15.40
C GLU A 24 0.19 -0.47 16.54
N ASN A 25 1.04 -1.49 16.60
CA ASN A 25 2.08 -1.61 17.60
C ASN A 25 3.19 -0.55 17.45
N GLN A 26 3.28 0.10 16.29
CA GLN A 26 4.21 1.20 16.03
C GLN A 26 3.55 2.57 16.19
N SER A 27 2.36 2.62 16.76
CA SER A 27 1.62 3.85 17.02
C SER A 27 1.10 4.57 15.77
N PHE A 28 0.91 3.85 14.65
CA PHE A 28 0.18 4.40 13.52
C PHE A 28 -1.32 4.32 13.77
N GLU A 29 -2.05 5.32 13.32
CA GLU A 29 -3.51 5.27 13.29
C GLU A 29 -3.94 4.57 12.00
N ILE A 30 -4.81 3.56 12.11
CA ILE A 30 -5.21 2.74 10.98
C ILE A 30 -6.65 3.07 10.57
N LEU A 31 -6.83 3.34 9.28
CA LEU A 31 -8.14 3.45 8.65
C LEU A 31 -8.35 2.21 7.80
N ASP A 32 -9.03 1.22 8.35
CA ASP A 32 -9.27 -0.06 7.68
C ASP A 32 -10.59 -0.01 6.90
N PHE A 33 -10.49 -0.09 5.58
CA PHE A 33 -11.65 -0.03 4.67
C PHE A 33 -12.20 -1.42 4.30
N GLY A 34 -11.70 -2.49 4.89
CA GLY A 34 -12.14 -3.86 4.64
C GLY A 34 -11.22 -4.56 3.63
N THR A 35 -11.50 -5.78 3.23
CA THR A 35 -12.68 -6.54 3.70
C THR A 35 -12.48 -7.06 5.13
N ASP A 36 -13.56 -7.65 5.68
CA ASP A 36 -13.57 -8.11 7.08
C ASP A 36 -13.49 -9.63 7.21
N SER A 37 -13.37 -10.35 6.11
CA SER A 37 -13.32 -11.81 6.13
C SER A 37 -12.60 -12.34 4.89
N ASP A 38 -12.44 -13.67 4.82
CA ASP A 38 -11.89 -14.35 3.66
C ASP A 38 -12.96 -14.82 2.67
N ASP A 39 -14.21 -14.39 2.85
CA ASP A 39 -15.27 -14.64 1.88
C ASP A 39 -15.01 -13.86 0.59
N SER A 40 -15.26 -14.48 -0.56
CA SER A 40 -14.99 -13.89 -1.87
C SER A 40 -15.67 -12.53 -2.06
N VAL A 41 -14.90 -11.53 -2.44
CA VAL A 41 -15.36 -10.16 -2.70
C VAL A 41 -14.62 -9.58 -3.91
N ASP A 42 -15.18 -8.51 -4.46
CA ASP A 42 -14.58 -7.79 -5.59
C ASP A 42 -13.65 -6.69 -5.05
N TYR A 43 -12.36 -6.79 -5.35
CA TYR A 43 -11.35 -5.92 -4.77
C TYR A 43 -11.58 -4.41 -5.00
N PRO A 44 -12.10 -3.94 -6.16
CA PRO A 44 -12.26 -2.49 -6.36
C PRO A 44 -13.17 -1.83 -5.33
N ILE A 45 -14.15 -2.55 -4.80
CA ILE A 45 -15.09 -2.03 -3.79
C ILE A 45 -14.35 -1.55 -2.54
N TYR A 46 -13.28 -2.26 -2.16
CA TYR A 46 -12.52 -1.96 -0.95
C TYR A 46 -11.32 -1.07 -1.22
N ILE A 47 -10.69 -1.22 -2.39
CA ILE A 47 -9.49 -0.47 -2.74
C ILE A 47 -9.81 1.00 -3.05
N LYS A 48 -10.92 1.26 -3.74
CA LYS A 48 -11.30 2.64 -4.09
C LYS A 48 -11.40 3.56 -2.87
N PRO A 49 -12.13 3.20 -1.79
CA PRO A 49 -12.20 4.07 -0.61
C PRO A 49 -10.85 4.32 0.04
N ALA A 50 -9.97 3.31 0.07
CA ALA A 50 -8.63 3.47 0.65
C ALA A 50 -7.79 4.46 -0.18
N ALA A 51 -7.79 4.30 -1.50
CA ALA A 51 -7.09 5.21 -2.40
C ALA A 51 -7.65 6.64 -2.31
N GLN A 52 -8.98 6.76 -2.24
CA GLN A 52 -9.62 8.05 -2.08
C GLN A 52 -9.20 8.74 -0.78
N ALA A 53 -9.08 8.00 0.31
CA ALA A 53 -8.65 8.55 1.59
C ALA A 53 -7.23 9.13 1.53
N VAL A 54 -6.34 8.46 0.80
CA VAL A 54 -4.98 8.97 0.60
C VAL A 54 -4.99 10.18 -0.35
N ALA A 55 -5.76 10.11 -1.44
CA ALA A 55 -5.87 11.22 -2.39
C ALA A 55 -6.45 12.49 -1.72
N ASP A 56 -7.38 12.33 -0.78
CA ASP A 56 -8.02 13.43 -0.06
C ASP A 56 -7.24 13.86 1.18
N GLU A 57 -6.07 13.29 1.39
CA GLU A 57 -5.21 13.57 2.56
C GLU A 57 -5.87 13.25 3.91
N LYS A 58 -6.87 12.38 3.92
CA LYS A 58 -7.47 11.83 5.14
C LYS A 58 -6.58 10.76 5.75
N ALA A 59 -5.76 10.13 4.92
CA ALA A 59 -4.67 9.25 5.33
C ALA A 59 -3.38 9.76 4.70
N ASP A 60 -2.26 9.56 5.38
CA ASP A 60 -0.95 9.99 4.88
C ASP A 60 -0.37 8.99 3.87
N LEU A 61 -0.62 7.72 4.10
CA LEU A 61 -0.12 6.61 3.31
C LEU A 61 -1.21 5.55 3.18
N GLY A 62 -1.03 4.62 2.24
CA GLY A 62 -1.94 3.49 2.10
C GLY A 62 -1.19 2.20 1.82
N ILE A 63 -1.73 1.09 2.31
CA ILE A 63 -1.23 -0.26 1.99
C ILE A 63 -2.45 -1.08 1.58
N ILE A 64 -2.38 -1.65 0.38
CA ILE A 64 -3.45 -2.46 -0.17
C ILE A 64 -2.92 -3.84 -0.52
N LEU A 65 -3.76 -4.85 -0.39
CA LEU A 65 -3.35 -6.24 -0.53
C LEU A 65 -4.39 -7.03 -1.32
N GLY A 66 -3.90 -7.96 -2.10
CA GLY A 66 -4.71 -8.89 -2.86
C GLY A 66 -3.94 -10.18 -3.08
N GLY A 67 -4.36 -10.99 -4.03
CA GLY A 67 -3.62 -12.20 -4.38
C GLY A 67 -2.27 -11.90 -5.01
N SER A 68 -2.24 -11.02 -6.01
CA SER A 68 -1.01 -10.57 -6.67
C SER A 68 -0.67 -9.12 -6.33
N GLY A 69 -1.65 -8.32 -6.00
CA GLY A 69 -1.49 -6.88 -5.79
C GLY A 69 -1.59 -6.07 -7.09
N ASN A 70 -1.64 -6.71 -8.24
CA ASN A 70 -1.64 -6.01 -9.53
C ASN A 70 -2.92 -5.22 -9.76
N GLY A 71 -4.08 -5.86 -9.63
CA GLY A 71 -5.37 -5.19 -9.83
C GLY A 71 -5.59 -4.08 -8.82
N GLU A 72 -5.21 -4.32 -7.58
CA GLU A 72 -5.28 -3.35 -6.51
C GLU A 72 -4.50 -2.07 -6.88
N ALA A 73 -3.26 -2.23 -7.34
CA ALA A 73 -2.44 -1.10 -7.76
C ALA A 73 -3.05 -0.37 -8.96
N MET A 74 -3.64 -1.11 -9.91
CA MET A 74 -4.29 -0.50 -11.07
C MET A 74 -5.46 0.39 -10.63
N VAL A 75 -6.26 -0.08 -9.68
CA VAL A 75 -7.39 0.71 -9.15
C VAL A 75 -6.88 1.96 -8.44
N ALA A 76 -5.91 1.80 -7.56
CA ALA A 76 -5.38 2.92 -6.77
C ALA A 76 -4.79 4.01 -7.68
N ASN A 77 -4.06 3.63 -8.71
CA ASN A 77 -3.40 4.57 -9.61
C ASN A 77 -4.35 5.31 -10.57
N LYS A 78 -5.64 4.99 -10.54
CA LYS A 78 -6.64 5.79 -11.27
C LYS A 78 -6.98 7.09 -10.55
N PHE A 79 -6.57 7.27 -9.31
CA PHE A 79 -6.82 8.46 -8.53
C PHE A 79 -5.66 9.45 -8.73
N PRO A 80 -5.94 10.71 -9.15
CA PRO A 80 -4.88 11.72 -9.27
C PRO A 80 -4.13 11.89 -7.95
N GLY A 81 -2.82 12.01 -8.03
CA GLY A 81 -1.97 12.15 -6.85
C GLY A 81 -1.57 10.84 -6.17
N ILE A 82 -2.15 9.71 -6.60
CA ILE A 82 -1.76 8.41 -6.06
C ILE A 82 -0.63 7.82 -6.89
N ARG A 83 0.43 7.44 -6.19
CA ARG A 83 1.54 6.68 -6.74
C ARG A 83 1.65 5.39 -5.93
N CYS A 84 0.95 4.37 -6.42
CA CYS A 84 0.90 3.05 -5.80
C CYS A 84 1.88 2.12 -6.51
N ALA A 85 2.81 1.56 -5.78
CA ALA A 85 3.78 0.62 -6.31
C ALA A 85 3.50 -0.79 -5.81
N VAL A 86 3.65 -1.78 -6.68
CA VAL A 86 3.61 -3.19 -6.29
C VAL A 86 5.00 -3.55 -5.76
N ALA A 87 5.07 -4.09 -4.55
CA ALA A 87 6.32 -4.56 -3.98
C ALA A 87 6.24 -6.07 -3.71
N TRP A 88 7.34 -6.76 -3.94
CA TRP A 88 7.41 -8.22 -3.76
C TRP A 88 8.69 -8.66 -3.05
N ASN A 89 9.58 -7.73 -2.74
CA ASN A 89 10.81 -7.98 -1.99
C ASN A 89 11.30 -6.67 -1.36
N LEU A 90 12.39 -6.74 -0.60
CA LEU A 90 12.93 -5.57 0.07
C LEU A 90 13.35 -4.48 -0.91
N ARG A 91 14.02 -4.87 -1.99
CA ARG A 91 14.54 -3.89 -2.96
C ARG A 91 13.41 -3.15 -3.68
N SER A 92 12.36 -3.85 -4.11
CA SER A 92 11.22 -3.20 -4.78
C SER A 92 10.51 -2.23 -3.85
N ALA A 93 10.37 -2.56 -2.56
CA ALA A 93 9.77 -1.68 -1.58
C ALA A 93 10.64 -0.44 -1.33
N GLU A 94 11.93 -0.63 -1.23
CA GLU A 94 12.89 0.47 -1.06
C GLU A 94 12.81 1.46 -2.21
N LEU A 95 12.87 0.96 -3.44
CA LEU A 95 12.85 1.82 -4.64
C LEU A 95 11.50 2.50 -4.86
N ALA A 96 10.40 1.87 -4.44
CA ALA A 96 9.09 2.49 -4.50
C ALA A 96 9.09 3.84 -3.77
N LYS A 97 9.74 3.93 -2.64
CA LYS A 97 9.87 5.18 -1.89
C LYS A 97 11.00 6.05 -2.43
N LYS A 98 12.19 5.50 -2.57
CA LYS A 98 13.37 6.28 -2.93
C LYS A 98 13.27 6.94 -4.30
N HIS A 99 12.70 6.25 -5.28
CA HIS A 99 12.62 6.74 -6.66
C HIS A 99 11.26 7.34 -7.01
N ASN A 100 10.17 6.79 -6.50
CA ASN A 100 8.83 7.18 -6.92
C ASN A 100 8.04 7.90 -5.84
N ASN A 101 8.60 8.05 -4.65
CA ASN A 101 7.91 8.62 -3.49
C ASN A 101 6.50 8.04 -3.38
N ALA A 102 6.40 6.72 -3.49
CA ALA A 102 5.11 6.04 -3.49
C ALA A 102 4.37 6.30 -2.20
N ASN A 103 3.15 6.80 -2.30
CA ASN A 103 2.29 7.04 -1.14
C ASN A 103 1.35 5.88 -0.86
N MET A 104 1.33 4.89 -1.73
CA MET A 104 0.64 3.62 -1.49
C MET A 104 1.52 2.45 -1.92
N LEU A 105 1.42 1.35 -1.17
CA LEU A 105 2.11 0.11 -1.46
C LEU A 105 1.08 -0.98 -1.69
N SER A 106 1.25 -1.78 -2.74
CA SER A 106 0.39 -2.91 -3.05
C SER A 106 1.17 -4.22 -2.88
N LEU A 107 0.58 -5.17 -2.17
CA LEU A 107 1.23 -6.42 -1.81
C LEU A 107 0.38 -7.62 -2.23
N GLY A 108 1.04 -8.66 -2.75
CA GLY A 108 0.38 -9.89 -3.17
C GLY A 108 0.59 -11.02 -2.18
N GLN A 109 -0.47 -11.43 -1.49
CA GLN A 109 -0.37 -12.49 -0.49
C GLN A 109 0.14 -13.81 -1.07
N ARG A 110 -0.21 -14.10 -2.34
CA ARG A 110 0.22 -15.33 -3.02
C ARG A 110 1.66 -15.28 -3.53
N LEU A 111 2.28 -14.10 -3.53
CA LEU A 111 3.61 -13.88 -4.12
C LEU A 111 4.67 -13.54 -3.08
N ILE A 112 4.29 -13.34 -1.83
CA ILE A 112 5.18 -12.95 -0.75
C ILE A 112 5.08 -13.98 0.37
N ASP A 113 6.21 -14.57 0.75
CA ASP A 113 6.25 -15.47 1.91
C ASP A 113 5.92 -14.70 3.18
N LYS A 114 5.22 -15.34 4.10
CA LYS A 114 4.73 -14.68 5.31
C LYS A 114 5.86 -14.02 6.12
N ASP A 115 7.04 -14.63 6.18
CA ASP A 115 8.18 -14.09 6.92
C ASP A 115 8.82 -12.88 6.22
N GLN A 116 8.51 -12.64 4.96
CA GLN A 116 9.00 -11.49 4.20
C GLN A 116 8.08 -10.27 4.30
N LEU A 117 6.82 -10.48 4.68
CA LEU A 117 5.78 -9.45 4.60
C LEU A 117 6.12 -8.20 5.42
N LEU A 118 6.36 -8.37 6.70
CA LEU A 118 6.59 -7.22 7.59
C LEU A 118 7.93 -6.52 7.30
N PRO A 119 9.03 -7.24 6.99
CA PRO A 119 10.24 -6.58 6.54
C PRO A 119 10.06 -5.73 5.28
N ILE A 120 9.24 -6.16 4.32
CA ILE A 120 8.93 -5.39 3.11
C ILE A 120 8.20 -4.10 3.47
N VAL A 121 7.20 -4.18 4.32
CA VAL A 121 6.45 -3.00 4.78
C VAL A 121 7.37 -2.03 5.51
N GLN A 122 8.21 -2.53 6.40
CA GLN A 122 9.12 -1.69 7.18
C GLN A 122 10.16 -1.00 6.29
N MET A 123 10.69 -1.71 5.29
CA MET A 123 11.63 -1.12 4.34
C MET A 123 11.01 0.08 3.62
N TRP A 124 9.76 -0.06 3.17
CA TRP A 124 9.07 1.05 2.51
C TRP A 124 8.83 2.23 3.46
N LEU A 125 8.42 1.96 4.70
CA LEU A 125 8.18 3.01 5.69
C LEU A 125 9.46 3.77 6.05
N ASP A 126 10.59 3.07 6.16
CA ASP A 126 11.88 3.65 6.58
C ASP A 126 12.63 4.36 5.45
N SER A 127 12.30 4.05 4.20
CA SER A 127 13.01 4.65 3.06
C SER A 127 12.57 6.10 2.85
N VAL A 128 13.49 6.92 2.35
CA VAL A 128 13.28 8.35 2.14
C VAL A 128 13.45 8.68 0.67
N PHE A 129 12.56 9.51 0.14
CA PHE A 129 12.61 9.93 -1.26
C PHE A 129 13.92 10.67 -1.54
N GLU A 130 14.61 10.24 -2.61
CA GLU A 130 15.90 10.81 -2.99
C GLU A 130 15.81 12.17 -3.68
N GLU A 131 14.63 12.52 -4.19
CA GLU A 131 14.41 13.77 -4.93
C GLU A 131 15.25 13.85 -6.22
N GLY A 132 15.83 15.02 -6.50
CA GLY A 132 16.68 15.20 -7.67
C GLY A 132 15.96 14.89 -8.99
N ARG A 133 16.57 14.06 -9.84
CA ARG A 133 16.01 13.68 -11.15
C ARG A 133 14.66 12.97 -11.06
N HIS A 134 14.38 12.37 -9.91
CA HIS A 134 13.11 11.65 -9.70
C HIS A 134 11.94 12.61 -9.55
N SER A 135 12.12 13.76 -8.92
CA SER A 135 11.08 14.76 -8.71
C SER A 135 10.47 15.22 -10.04
N LYS A 136 11.31 15.53 -11.01
CA LYS A 136 10.87 15.97 -12.34
C LYS A 136 10.02 14.91 -13.02
N ARG A 137 10.42 13.65 -12.92
CA ARG A 137 9.71 12.54 -13.54
C ARG A 137 8.36 12.30 -12.87
N ILE A 138 8.30 12.37 -11.55
CA ILE A 138 7.05 12.21 -10.79
C ILE A 138 6.06 13.30 -11.18
N ASP A 139 6.52 14.55 -11.33
CA ASP A 139 5.66 15.68 -11.69
C ASP A 139 5.00 15.49 -13.06
N MET A 140 5.53 14.61 -13.90
CA MET A 140 4.99 14.32 -15.22
C MET A 140 3.96 13.17 -15.22
N ILE A 141 3.72 12.52 -14.09
CA ILE A 141 2.81 11.36 -14.01
C ILE A 141 1.34 11.79 -14.08
N ASP A 142 0.97 12.85 -13.41
CA ASP A 142 -0.43 13.35 -13.38
C ASP A 142 -0.71 14.43 -14.43
#